data_bf6e4bb721089b11700c3f5026882d4e
#
_entry.id   bf6e4bb721089b11700c3f5026882d4e
#
_cell.length_a   1.000
_cell.length_b   1.000
_cell.length_c   1.000
_cell.angle_alpha   90.00
_cell.angle_beta   90.00
_cell.angle_gamma   90.00
#
_symmetry.space_group_name_H-M   'P 1'
#
loop_
_entity.id
_entity.type
_entity.pdbx_description
1 polymer ?
#
loop_
_entity_poly.entity_id
_entity_poly.type
_entity_poly.pdbx_seq_one_letter_code
_entity_poly.pdbx_strand_id
1 'polypeptide(L)'
;KERSDSSLKALKYLKKYKPKNVFIHDAARPNFSINLLKKITNNLNRNKAVVPVLTSKDSVKYKIKNQIFNLDRDNSLLTQTPQAFRFKELYKFASTQKKRITNEAALFINKNFKIKFIPGENQNNKITYFDDIKSLKTYFCIGFDIHKLIKNKKLYLGGTKIPFHSGLKGHSDGDVILHALIDAILGAIRKKDIGTHFPNTKKFKNIKSTKMLKPIMDNLYKSDFLINNLDINLICEQPKVSKHREKIINSISKLINLSKHQINLKGKTVEKLGLIGKEK
;
A
#
# COMPACT_ATOMS: atom_id res chain seq x y z
N LYS A 1 12.03 -8.22 -26.87
CA LYS A 1 10.67 -7.60 -26.85
C LYS A 1 10.81 -6.26 -26.17
N GLU A 2 10.41 -5.21 -26.84
CA GLU A 2 10.53 -3.84 -26.36
C GLU A 2 9.37 -3.50 -25.38
N ARG A 3 9.60 -2.50 -24.48
CA ARG A 3 8.56 -1.99 -23.56
C ARG A 3 7.34 -1.49 -24.34
N SER A 4 7.56 -0.76 -25.44
CA SER A 4 6.52 -0.27 -26.33
C SER A 4 5.63 -1.38 -26.92
N ASP A 5 6.19 -2.56 -27.21
CA ASP A 5 5.42 -3.70 -27.73
C ASP A 5 4.46 -4.24 -26.67
N SER A 6 4.91 -4.29 -25.41
CA SER A 6 4.08 -4.74 -24.31
C SER A 6 2.92 -3.78 -24.05
N SER A 7 3.19 -2.47 -24.07
CA SER A 7 2.15 -1.43 -23.94
C SER A 7 1.13 -1.51 -25.07
N LEU A 8 1.59 -1.65 -26.32
CA LEU A 8 0.69 -1.75 -27.48
C LEU A 8 -0.19 -3.02 -27.43
N LYS A 9 0.35 -4.15 -26.99
CA LYS A 9 -0.43 -5.39 -26.79
C LYS A 9 -1.51 -5.19 -25.74
N ALA A 10 -1.15 -4.59 -24.60
CA ALA A 10 -2.12 -4.28 -23.56
C ALA A 10 -3.22 -3.32 -24.05
N LEU A 11 -2.86 -2.27 -24.79
CA LEU A 11 -3.83 -1.34 -25.37
C LEU A 11 -4.76 -2.02 -26.37
N LYS A 12 -4.26 -2.93 -27.23
CA LYS A 12 -5.08 -3.72 -28.16
C LYS A 12 -6.08 -4.59 -27.39
N TYR A 13 -5.66 -5.23 -26.30
CA TYR A 13 -6.54 -6.03 -25.46
C TYR A 13 -7.62 -5.18 -24.77
N LEU A 14 -7.23 -4.01 -24.23
CA LEU A 14 -8.14 -3.10 -23.54
C LEU A 14 -9.17 -2.44 -24.45
N LYS A 15 -8.93 -2.38 -25.77
CA LYS A 15 -9.85 -1.76 -26.75
C LYS A 15 -11.27 -2.29 -26.68
N LYS A 16 -11.45 -3.59 -26.41
CA LYS A 16 -12.77 -4.24 -26.27
C LYS A 16 -13.61 -3.69 -25.13
N TYR A 17 -12.96 -3.18 -24.07
CA TYR A 17 -13.65 -2.60 -22.90
C TYR A 17 -13.94 -1.10 -23.04
N LYS A 18 -13.50 -0.46 -24.12
CA LYS A 18 -13.69 0.97 -24.41
C LYS A 18 -13.34 1.90 -23.24
N PRO A 19 -12.19 1.74 -22.55
CA PRO A 19 -11.89 2.57 -21.40
C PRO A 19 -11.75 4.03 -21.82
N LYS A 20 -12.17 4.96 -20.97
CA LYS A 20 -12.02 6.40 -21.19
C LYS A 20 -10.56 6.83 -21.00
N ASN A 21 -9.93 6.30 -19.95
CA ASN A 21 -8.58 6.64 -19.53
C ASN A 21 -7.74 5.37 -19.36
N VAL A 22 -6.43 5.51 -19.48
CA VAL A 22 -5.46 4.45 -19.20
C VAL A 22 -4.30 5.02 -18.42
N PHE A 23 -3.84 4.25 -17.43
CA PHE A 23 -2.62 4.53 -16.69
C PHE A 23 -1.56 3.51 -17.10
N ILE A 24 -0.36 4.00 -17.40
CA ILE A 24 0.80 3.15 -17.70
C ILE A 24 1.80 3.33 -16.59
N HIS A 25 2.19 2.23 -15.97
CA HIS A 25 3.08 2.24 -14.83
C HIS A 25 4.20 1.22 -14.97
N ASP A 26 5.41 1.62 -14.57
CA ASP A 26 6.56 0.72 -14.49
C ASP A 26 6.44 -0.11 -13.21
N ALA A 27 6.38 -1.44 -13.32
CA ALA A 27 6.37 -2.34 -12.16
C ALA A 27 7.59 -2.14 -11.22
N ALA A 28 8.67 -1.57 -11.76
CA ALA A 28 9.87 -1.21 -11.02
C ALA A 28 9.75 0.07 -10.16
N ARG A 29 8.57 0.67 -10.04
CA ARG A 29 8.30 1.85 -9.18
C ARG A 29 7.25 1.53 -8.13
N PRO A 30 7.58 0.80 -7.06
CA PRO A 30 6.59 0.34 -6.08
C PRO A 30 6.04 1.45 -5.17
N ASN A 31 6.70 2.61 -5.08
CA ASN A 31 6.47 3.60 -4.02
C ASN A 31 5.78 4.88 -4.50
N PHE A 32 4.85 4.82 -5.44
CA PHE A 32 4.02 5.98 -5.75
C PHE A 32 2.88 6.13 -4.73
N SER A 33 2.53 7.38 -4.40
CA SER A 33 1.48 7.64 -3.41
C SER A 33 0.07 7.63 -4.01
N ILE A 34 -0.94 7.40 -3.16
CA ILE A 34 -2.35 7.60 -3.52
C ILE A 34 -2.62 9.07 -3.90
N ASN A 35 -1.91 10.00 -3.27
CA ASN A 35 -2.04 11.43 -3.58
C ASN A 35 -1.57 11.74 -5.00
N LEU A 36 -0.50 11.10 -5.47
CA LEU A 36 -0.05 11.23 -6.86
C LEU A 36 -1.13 10.74 -7.83
N LEU A 37 -1.73 9.58 -7.57
CA LEU A 37 -2.84 9.07 -8.40
C LEU A 37 -4.02 10.03 -8.46
N LYS A 38 -4.42 10.61 -7.32
CA LYS A 38 -5.49 11.62 -7.26
C LYS A 38 -5.14 12.85 -8.07
N LYS A 39 -3.91 13.38 -7.94
CA LYS A 39 -3.44 14.53 -8.74
C LYS A 39 -3.47 14.22 -10.24
N ILE A 40 -2.98 13.06 -10.65
CA ILE A 40 -2.99 12.61 -12.05
C ILE A 40 -4.43 12.55 -12.57
N THR A 41 -5.32 11.88 -11.83
CA THR A 41 -6.73 11.69 -12.22
C THR A 41 -7.45 13.03 -12.38
N ASN A 42 -7.29 13.95 -11.42
CA ASN A 42 -7.92 15.26 -11.46
C ASN A 42 -7.44 16.09 -12.66
N ASN A 43 -6.14 16.07 -12.95
CA ASN A 43 -5.57 16.77 -14.09
C ASN A 43 -6.00 16.13 -15.43
N LEU A 44 -6.20 14.81 -15.47
CA LEU A 44 -6.62 14.11 -16.68
C LEU A 44 -8.05 14.49 -17.09
N ASN A 45 -8.88 15.00 -16.19
CA ASN A 45 -10.23 15.47 -16.53
C ASN A 45 -10.20 16.60 -17.57
N ARG A 46 -9.19 17.46 -17.55
CA ARG A 46 -9.02 18.63 -18.43
C ARG A 46 -7.90 18.47 -19.48
N ASN A 47 -7.15 17.38 -19.44
CA ASN A 47 -6.01 17.15 -20.31
C ASN A 47 -6.10 15.76 -20.98
N LYS A 48 -5.37 15.59 -22.08
CA LYS A 48 -5.32 14.31 -22.81
C LYS A 48 -4.18 13.41 -22.35
N ALA A 49 -3.14 14.01 -21.77
CA ALA A 49 -1.99 13.33 -21.20
C ALA A 49 -1.53 14.05 -19.93
N VAL A 50 -1.20 13.31 -18.89
CA VAL A 50 -0.67 13.81 -17.61
C VAL A 50 0.54 12.97 -17.24
N VAL A 51 1.66 13.65 -16.98
CA VAL A 51 2.95 13.00 -16.71
C VAL A 51 3.57 13.64 -15.46
N PRO A 52 3.86 12.86 -14.42
CA PRO A 52 4.61 13.34 -13.28
C PRO A 52 6.08 13.52 -13.65
N VAL A 53 6.68 14.60 -13.18
CA VAL A 53 8.09 14.93 -13.45
C VAL A 53 8.80 15.41 -12.20
N LEU A 54 10.11 15.17 -12.16
CA LEU A 54 11.04 15.82 -11.24
C LEU A 54 12.03 16.63 -12.07
N THR A 55 12.54 17.71 -11.50
CA THR A 55 13.73 18.41 -12.03
C THR A 55 14.98 17.67 -11.58
N SER A 56 16.04 17.70 -12.37
CA SER A 56 17.31 17.12 -11.97
C SER A 56 17.96 17.97 -10.88
N LYS A 57 18.45 17.31 -9.82
CA LYS A 57 19.29 17.97 -8.79
C LYS A 57 20.74 18.12 -9.25
N ASP A 58 21.16 17.18 -10.10
CA ASP A 58 22.54 17.11 -10.59
C ASP A 58 22.66 17.76 -11.98
N SER A 59 23.89 18.13 -12.35
CA SER A 59 24.20 18.62 -13.68
C SER A 59 23.97 17.51 -14.72
N VAL A 60 23.16 17.78 -15.71
CA VAL A 60 22.80 16.82 -16.77
C VAL A 60 23.71 17.01 -17.97
N LYS A 61 24.34 15.92 -18.43
CA LYS A 61 25.16 15.88 -19.64
C LYS A 61 24.46 15.02 -20.70
N TYR A 62 24.46 15.48 -21.92
CA TYR A 62 23.93 14.74 -23.05
C TYR A 62 25.09 14.33 -23.97
N LYS A 63 25.24 13.01 -24.21
CA LYS A 63 26.33 12.48 -25.05
C LYS A 63 25.78 12.06 -26.42
N ILE A 64 26.35 12.63 -27.46
CA ILE A 64 26.13 12.19 -28.86
C ILE A 64 27.47 11.72 -29.40
N LYS A 65 27.57 10.44 -29.74
CA LYS A 65 28.84 9.81 -30.15
C LYS A 65 29.93 10.13 -29.10
N ASN A 66 30.98 10.88 -29.51
CA ASN A 66 32.08 11.28 -28.63
C ASN A 66 31.99 12.72 -28.12
N GLN A 67 30.93 13.44 -28.42
CA GLN A 67 30.74 14.81 -27.95
C GLN A 67 29.82 14.83 -26.74
N ILE A 68 30.13 15.70 -25.77
CA ILE A 68 29.35 15.89 -24.53
C ILE A 68 28.82 17.32 -24.53
N PHE A 69 27.52 17.47 -24.32
CA PHE A 69 26.82 18.72 -24.22
C PHE A 69 26.25 18.92 -22.83
N ASN A 70 26.25 20.15 -22.35
CA ASN A 70 25.53 20.52 -21.13
C ASN A 70 24.05 20.68 -21.44
N LEU A 71 23.19 20.06 -20.62
CA LEU A 71 21.78 20.39 -20.61
C LEU A 71 21.48 21.27 -19.38
N ASP A 72 20.64 22.25 -19.58
CA ASP A 72 20.12 23.06 -18.49
C ASP A 72 19.27 22.15 -17.59
N ARG A 73 19.73 21.97 -16.33
CA ARG A 73 19.04 21.10 -15.35
C ARG A 73 17.67 21.62 -14.98
N ASP A 74 17.48 22.96 -14.96
CA ASP A 74 16.22 23.57 -14.54
C ASP A 74 15.12 23.37 -15.59
N ASN A 75 15.52 23.19 -16.85
CA ASN A 75 14.65 22.86 -17.98
C ASN A 75 14.64 21.35 -18.31
N SER A 76 15.39 20.53 -17.58
CA SER A 76 15.45 19.07 -17.78
C SER A 76 14.41 18.37 -16.90
N LEU A 77 13.47 17.66 -17.51
CA LEU A 77 12.38 16.98 -16.84
C LEU A 77 12.63 15.47 -16.79
N LEU A 78 12.74 14.93 -15.58
CA LEU A 78 12.83 13.50 -15.32
C LEU A 78 11.42 12.93 -15.18
N THR A 79 10.95 12.23 -16.20
CA THR A 79 9.58 11.69 -16.21
C THR A 79 9.46 10.46 -15.32
N GLN A 80 8.38 10.43 -14.53
CA GLN A 80 8.01 9.27 -13.71
C GLN A 80 6.76 8.58 -14.26
N THR A 81 6.46 7.41 -13.75
CA THR A 81 5.17 6.73 -13.89
C THR A 81 4.53 6.56 -12.50
N PRO A 82 3.18 6.49 -12.37
CA PRO A 82 2.17 6.32 -13.43
C PRO A 82 2.04 7.53 -14.35
N GLN A 83 1.95 7.29 -15.66
CA GLN A 83 1.55 8.28 -16.66
C GLN A 83 0.11 7.98 -17.06
N ALA A 84 -0.71 9.00 -17.22
CA ALA A 84 -2.11 8.81 -17.58
C ALA A 84 -2.47 9.51 -18.90
N PHE A 85 -3.30 8.83 -19.67
CA PHE A 85 -3.68 9.27 -21.01
C PHE A 85 -5.16 9.02 -21.28
N ARG A 86 -5.76 9.82 -22.15
CA ARG A 86 -7.00 9.46 -22.81
C ARG A 86 -6.74 8.25 -23.71
N PHE A 87 -7.51 7.19 -23.52
CA PHE A 87 -7.28 5.92 -24.20
C PHE A 87 -7.32 6.05 -25.73
N LYS A 88 -8.32 6.78 -26.26
CA LYS A 88 -8.52 6.94 -27.70
C LYS A 88 -7.28 7.54 -28.39
N GLU A 89 -6.74 8.61 -27.81
CA GLU A 89 -5.56 9.30 -28.33
C GLU A 89 -4.30 8.44 -28.24
N LEU A 90 -4.07 7.85 -27.06
CA LEU A 90 -2.90 6.98 -26.89
C LEU A 90 -2.94 5.78 -27.83
N TYR A 91 -4.08 5.10 -27.93
CA TYR A 91 -4.23 3.97 -28.82
C TYR A 91 -3.98 4.34 -30.29
N LYS A 92 -4.54 5.47 -30.75
CA LYS A 92 -4.30 5.99 -32.11
C LYS A 92 -2.80 6.21 -32.36
N PHE A 93 -2.12 6.90 -31.45
CA PHE A 93 -0.68 7.20 -31.64
C PHE A 93 0.19 5.95 -31.55
N ALA A 94 -0.06 5.07 -30.58
CA ALA A 94 0.69 3.83 -30.42
C ALA A 94 0.50 2.87 -31.61
N SER A 95 -0.71 2.82 -32.20
CA SER A 95 -0.99 1.94 -33.35
C SER A 95 -0.35 2.40 -34.66
N THR A 96 -0.04 3.69 -34.80
CA THR A 96 0.60 4.27 -36.01
C THR A 96 2.10 4.46 -35.86
N GLN A 97 2.66 4.17 -34.67
CA GLN A 97 4.08 4.38 -34.40
C GLN A 97 4.94 3.29 -35.07
N LYS A 98 5.89 3.73 -35.88
CA LYS A 98 6.87 2.85 -36.55
C LYS A 98 8.25 2.87 -35.89
N LYS A 99 8.61 3.94 -35.17
CA LYS A 99 9.89 4.11 -34.51
C LYS A 99 9.86 3.68 -33.08
N ARG A 100 10.98 3.20 -32.54
CA ARG A 100 11.15 2.91 -31.12
C ARG A 100 10.89 4.16 -30.29
N ILE A 101 10.14 4.00 -29.20
CA ILE A 101 9.88 5.04 -28.21
C ILE A 101 10.34 4.60 -26.82
N THR A 102 10.83 5.53 -26.04
CA THR A 102 11.32 5.29 -24.68
C THR A 102 10.18 5.25 -23.66
N ASN A 103 9.13 6.04 -23.90
CA ASN A 103 7.92 6.10 -23.08
C ASN A 103 6.73 6.61 -23.90
N GLU A 104 5.52 6.43 -23.36
CA GLU A 104 4.28 6.78 -24.07
C GLU A 104 4.08 8.30 -24.21
N ALA A 105 4.62 9.11 -23.29
CA ALA A 105 4.59 10.57 -23.42
C ALA A 105 5.29 11.06 -24.70
N ALA A 106 6.33 10.37 -25.15
CA ALA A 106 7.02 10.68 -26.42
C ALA A 106 6.08 10.65 -27.63
N LEU A 107 5.04 9.81 -27.62
CA LEU A 107 4.04 9.76 -28.69
C LEU A 107 3.26 11.08 -28.82
N PHE A 108 2.96 11.68 -27.67
CA PHE A 108 2.24 12.96 -27.62
C PHE A 108 3.15 14.12 -28.03
N ILE A 109 4.39 14.13 -27.54
CA ILE A 109 5.40 15.15 -27.91
C ILE A 109 5.63 15.13 -29.42
N ASN A 110 5.86 13.96 -30.00
CA ASN A 110 6.14 13.80 -31.43
C ASN A 110 4.97 14.19 -32.35
N LYS A 111 3.76 14.32 -31.78
CA LYS A 111 2.55 14.77 -32.49
C LYS A 111 2.12 16.18 -32.10
N ASN A 112 3.00 16.94 -31.42
CA ASN A 112 2.74 18.29 -30.91
C ASN A 112 1.47 18.38 -30.03
N PHE A 113 1.13 17.28 -29.34
CA PHE A 113 0.02 17.29 -28.39
C PHE A 113 0.46 17.80 -27.03
N LYS A 114 -0.35 18.69 -26.47
CA LYS A 114 -0.09 19.25 -25.12
C LYS A 114 -0.14 18.16 -24.06
N ILE A 115 0.94 18.04 -23.30
CA ILE A 115 1.03 17.23 -22.09
C ILE A 115 0.95 18.14 -20.88
N LYS A 116 0.17 17.75 -19.88
CA LYS A 116 0.18 18.36 -18.56
C LYS A 116 1.26 17.70 -17.72
N PHE A 117 2.37 18.37 -17.53
CA PHE A 117 3.36 17.95 -16.52
C PHE A 117 2.90 18.39 -15.13
N ILE A 118 3.06 17.53 -14.15
CA ILE A 118 2.75 17.77 -12.74
C ILE A 118 3.94 17.39 -11.87
N PRO A 119 4.10 17.96 -10.67
CA PRO A 119 5.14 17.52 -9.74
C PRO A 119 5.02 16.04 -9.43
N GLY A 120 6.12 15.30 -9.61
CA GLY A 120 6.29 13.92 -9.21
C GLY A 120 6.68 13.79 -7.73
N GLU A 121 7.18 12.62 -7.34
CA GLU A 121 7.52 12.31 -5.95
C GLU A 121 8.92 11.71 -5.87
N ASN A 122 9.78 12.24 -4.97
CA ASN A 122 11.14 11.73 -4.79
C ASN A 122 11.17 10.27 -4.34
N GLN A 123 10.16 9.84 -3.56
CA GLN A 123 10.03 8.44 -3.13
C GLN A 123 9.60 7.48 -4.25
N ASN A 124 9.05 7.98 -5.35
CA ASN A 124 8.63 7.20 -6.51
C ASN A 124 9.84 6.87 -7.41
N ASN A 125 10.91 6.36 -6.79
CA ASN A 125 12.13 5.97 -7.49
C ASN A 125 11.91 4.71 -8.31
N LYS A 126 12.61 4.61 -9.44
CA LYS A 126 12.66 3.39 -10.24
C LYS A 126 13.76 2.49 -9.71
N ILE A 127 13.38 1.29 -9.29
CA ILE A 127 14.34 0.24 -8.92
C ILE A 127 14.97 -0.30 -10.21
N THR A 128 16.21 0.06 -10.44
CA THR A 128 16.95 -0.33 -11.64
C THR A 128 18.14 -1.21 -11.27
N TYR A 129 18.78 -0.93 -10.14
CA TYR A 129 19.92 -1.62 -9.61
C TYR A 129 19.61 -2.24 -8.25
N PHE A 130 20.41 -3.23 -7.83
CA PHE A 130 20.24 -3.89 -6.53
C PHE A 130 20.33 -2.90 -5.36
N ASP A 131 21.17 -1.88 -5.48
CA ASP A 131 21.35 -0.87 -4.43
C ASP A 131 20.12 0.05 -4.26
N ASP A 132 19.27 0.18 -5.29
CA ASP A 132 18.02 0.93 -5.18
C ASP A 132 17.05 0.28 -4.15
N ILE A 133 17.13 -1.03 -3.96
CA ILE A 133 16.33 -1.77 -2.98
C ILE A 133 16.73 -1.37 -1.55
N LYS A 134 18.01 -1.12 -1.30
CA LYS A 134 18.53 -0.71 0.02
C LYS A 134 18.03 0.68 0.46
N SER A 135 17.62 1.52 -0.48
CA SER A 135 17.12 2.88 -0.20
C SER A 135 15.68 2.93 0.30
N LEU A 136 14.92 1.83 0.21
CA LEU A 136 13.55 1.74 0.69
C LEU A 136 13.56 1.74 2.22
N LYS A 137 13.02 2.80 2.84
CA LYS A 137 12.88 2.87 4.31
C LYS A 137 11.83 1.86 4.76
N THR A 138 12.26 0.87 5.53
CA THR A 138 11.38 -0.11 6.17
C THR A 138 11.36 0.15 7.67
N TYR A 139 10.17 0.17 8.26
CA TYR A 139 9.97 0.30 9.70
C TYR A 139 9.51 -1.04 10.25
N PHE A 140 10.10 -1.45 11.37
CA PHE A 140 9.69 -2.61 12.14
C PHE A 140 9.03 -2.10 13.41
N CYS A 141 7.79 -2.52 13.64
CA CYS A 141 7.03 -2.08 14.80
C CYS A 141 6.40 -3.29 15.47
N ILE A 142 6.25 -3.17 16.79
CA ILE A 142 5.64 -4.17 17.65
C ILE A 142 4.41 -3.57 18.31
N GLY A 143 3.35 -4.37 18.43
CA GLY A 143 2.20 -4.08 19.27
C GLY A 143 1.97 -5.23 20.22
N PHE A 144 1.53 -4.93 21.41
CA PHE A 144 1.25 -5.91 22.46
C PHE A 144 -0.06 -5.55 23.14
N ASP A 145 -0.88 -6.57 23.41
CA ASP A 145 -2.10 -6.40 24.20
C ASP A 145 -2.38 -7.67 25.00
N ILE A 146 -3.04 -7.51 26.14
CA ILE A 146 -3.43 -8.61 27.04
C ILE A 146 -4.79 -8.33 27.65
N HIS A 147 -5.67 -9.34 27.63
CA HIS A 147 -7.00 -9.25 28.22
C HIS A 147 -7.34 -10.48 29.04
N LYS A 148 -8.05 -10.27 30.14
CA LYS A 148 -8.55 -11.34 31.00
C LYS A 148 -9.70 -12.09 30.31
N LEU A 149 -9.71 -13.43 30.39
CA LEU A 149 -10.84 -14.25 29.99
C LEU A 149 -11.99 -14.16 31.01
N ILE A 150 -13.21 -14.01 30.52
CA ILE A 150 -14.44 -14.05 31.34
C ILE A 150 -15.47 -14.98 30.70
N LYS A 151 -16.15 -15.75 31.54
CA LYS A 151 -17.22 -16.66 31.12
C LYS A 151 -18.39 -15.92 30.45
N ASN A 152 -19.14 -16.60 29.63
CA ASN A 152 -20.37 -16.11 29.00
C ASN A 152 -20.19 -14.88 28.10
N LYS A 153 -18.96 -14.55 27.68
CA LYS A 153 -18.69 -13.49 26.69
C LYS A 153 -18.26 -14.14 25.35
N LYS A 154 -18.66 -13.55 24.25
CA LYS A 154 -18.23 -13.97 22.91
C LYS A 154 -16.75 -13.66 22.74
N LEU A 155 -15.99 -14.63 22.18
CA LEU A 155 -14.58 -14.47 21.85
C LEU A 155 -14.44 -13.97 20.42
N TYR A 156 -13.68 -12.89 20.24
CA TYR A 156 -13.28 -12.37 18.94
C TYR A 156 -11.75 -12.36 18.84
N LEU A 157 -11.21 -12.86 17.74
CA LEU A 157 -9.78 -12.91 17.44
C LEU A 157 -9.56 -12.56 15.97
N GLY A 158 -8.82 -11.48 15.68
CA GLY A 158 -8.55 -11.01 14.33
C GLY A 158 -9.83 -10.62 13.56
N GLY A 159 -10.83 -10.04 14.24
CA GLY A 159 -12.12 -9.64 13.68
C GLY A 159 -13.10 -10.79 13.46
N THR A 160 -12.79 -12.00 13.93
CA THR A 160 -13.63 -13.18 13.71
C THR A 160 -14.14 -13.77 15.03
N LYS A 161 -15.40 -14.17 15.05
CA LYS A 161 -15.98 -14.87 16.21
C LYS A 161 -15.44 -16.30 16.28
N ILE A 162 -14.88 -16.67 17.44
CA ILE A 162 -14.35 -17.98 17.73
C ILE A 162 -15.33 -18.73 18.66
N PRO A 163 -15.71 -19.97 18.35
CA PRO A 163 -16.52 -20.81 19.25
C PRO A 163 -15.70 -21.16 20.50
N PHE A 164 -16.04 -20.50 21.61
CA PHE A 164 -15.43 -20.75 22.91
C PHE A 164 -16.37 -20.28 24.02
N HIS A 165 -16.31 -20.93 25.19
CA HIS A 165 -17.22 -20.65 26.33
C HIS A 165 -16.92 -19.35 27.06
N SER A 166 -15.75 -18.76 26.80
CA SER A 166 -15.30 -17.51 27.42
C SER A 166 -14.86 -16.52 26.34
N GLY A 167 -14.90 -15.22 26.66
CA GLY A 167 -14.38 -14.15 25.81
C GLY A 167 -13.50 -13.20 26.60
N LEU A 168 -12.89 -12.24 25.92
CA LEU A 168 -11.93 -11.33 26.50
C LEU A 168 -12.63 -10.11 27.12
N LYS A 169 -12.26 -9.73 28.33
CA LYS A 169 -12.77 -8.54 29.03
C LYS A 169 -12.14 -7.30 28.38
N GLY A 170 -12.97 -6.33 28.03
CA GLY A 170 -12.52 -5.04 27.48
C GLY A 170 -13.69 -4.09 27.30
N HIS A 171 -13.40 -2.81 27.06
CA HIS A 171 -14.38 -1.79 26.71
C HIS A 171 -14.96 -1.99 25.30
N SER A 172 -14.21 -2.65 24.44
CA SER A 172 -14.59 -3.08 23.10
C SER A 172 -15.05 -4.56 23.10
N ASP A 173 -15.05 -5.19 21.94
CA ASP A 173 -15.20 -6.65 21.82
C ASP A 173 -14.01 -7.44 22.40
N GLY A 174 -12.89 -6.74 22.75
CA GLY A 174 -11.72 -7.32 23.40
C GLY A 174 -10.81 -8.12 22.45
N ASP A 175 -10.81 -7.82 21.17
CA ASP A 175 -9.97 -8.52 20.19
C ASP A 175 -8.49 -8.13 20.34
N VAL A 176 -7.74 -8.90 21.13
CA VAL A 176 -6.31 -8.64 21.42
C VAL A 176 -5.44 -8.62 20.17
N ILE A 177 -5.80 -9.38 19.14
CA ILE A 177 -5.03 -9.40 17.87
C ILE A 177 -5.17 -8.06 17.16
N LEU A 178 -6.40 -7.56 17.02
CA LEU A 178 -6.63 -6.28 16.36
C LEU A 178 -6.12 -5.11 17.18
N HIS A 179 -6.18 -5.17 18.52
CA HIS A 179 -5.61 -4.11 19.39
C HIS A 179 -4.09 -4.03 19.24
N ALA A 180 -3.39 -5.16 19.34
CA ALA A 180 -1.94 -5.22 19.11
C ALA A 180 -1.55 -4.77 17.69
N LEU A 181 -2.34 -5.14 16.68
CA LEU A 181 -2.13 -4.68 15.30
C LEU A 181 -2.30 -3.16 15.16
N ILE A 182 -3.32 -2.59 15.78
CA ILE A 182 -3.54 -1.14 15.81
C ILE A 182 -2.34 -0.43 16.43
N ASP A 183 -1.83 -0.90 17.57
CA ASP A 183 -0.67 -0.30 18.23
C ASP A 183 0.61 -0.41 17.40
N ALA A 184 0.84 -1.55 16.74
CA ALA A 184 1.96 -1.71 15.83
C ALA A 184 1.89 -0.70 14.66
N ILE A 185 0.70 -0.51 14.06
CA ILE A 185 0.50 0.44 12.96
C ILE A 185 0.70 1.88 13.45
N LEU A 186 0.12 2.24 14.59
CA LEU A 186 0.27 3.56 15.20
C LEU A 186 1.74 3.87 15.51
N GLY A 187 2.48 2.89 16.03
CA GLY A 187 3.92 2.99 16.25
C GLY A 187 4.68 3.28 14.94
N ALA A 188 4.37 2.56 13.85
CA ALA A 188 5.00 2.75 12.55
C ALA A 188 4.84 4.17 12.01
N ILE A 189 3.64 4.75 12.18
CA ILE A 189 3.32 6.11 11.73
C ILE A 189 3.52 7.20 12.81
N ARG A 190 4.11 6.84 13.96
CA ARG A 190 4.39 7.74 15.09
C ARG A 190 3.16 8.48 15.63
N LYS A 191 2.05 7.78 15.82
CA LYS A 191 0.74 8.33 16.22
C LYS A 191 0.25 7.85 17.58
N LYS A 192 1.10 7.85 18.62
CA LYS A 192 0.76 7.42 19.99
C LYS A 192 0.19 5.99 20.03
N ASP A 193 -0.71 5.68 20.94
CA ASP A 193 -1.25 4.35 21.24
C ASP A 193 -2.77 4.28 21.03
N ILE A 194 -3.30 3.06 21.08
CA ILE A 194 -4.73 2.77 20.92
C ILE A 194 -5.58 3.49 21.97
N GLY A 195 -5.10 3.61 23.21
CA GLY A 195 -5.83 4.26 24.31
C GLY A 195 -6.00 5.76 24.08
N THR A 196 -5.03 6.41 23.45
CA THR A 196 -5.13 7.82 23.04
C THR A 196 -6.18 8.04 21.96
N HIS A 197 -6.27 7.12 20.97
CA HIS A 197 -7.23 7.22 19.88
C HIS A 197 -8.64 6.78 20.23
N PHE A 198 -8.76 5.82 21.15
CA PHE A 198 -10.03 5.22 21.58
C PHE A 198 -10.11 5.16 23.11
N PRO A 199 -10.17 6.31 23.79
CA PRO A 199 -10.22 6.36 25.25
C PRO A 199 -11.48 5.68 25.80
N ASN A 200 -11.40 5.22 27.06
CA ASN A 200 -12.48 4.54 27.79
C ASN A 200 -13.66 5.48 28.10
N THR A 201 -14.33 5.97 27.06
CA THR A 201 -15.52 6.85 27.19
C THR A 201 -16.78 6.14 26.73
N LYS A 202 -17.96 6.72 27.08
CA LYS A 202 -19.25 6.20 26.61
C LYS A 202 -19.33 6.05 25.08
N LYS A 203 -18.66 6.94 24.33
CA LYS A 203 -18.60 6.95 22.86
C LYS A 203 -18.02 5.66 22.27
N PHE A 204 -17.03 5.07 22.92
CA PHE A 204 -16.32 3.89 22.43
C PHE A 204 -16.71 2.60 23.17
N LYS A 205 -17.69 2.67 24.08
CA LYS A 205 -18.17 1.49 24.79
C LYS A 205 -18.78 0.48 23.80
N ASN A 206 -18.34 -0.79 23.92
CA ASN A 206 -18.77 -1.91 23.06
C ASN A 206 -18.47 -1.73 21.55
N ILE A 207 -17.56 -0.85 21.20
CA ILE A 207 -17.12 -0.71 19.80
C ILE A 207 -16.47 -2.01 19.32
N LYS A 208 -16.71 -2.39 18.07
CA LYS A 208 -16.00 -3.51 17.44
C LYS A 208 -14.57 -3.08 17.08
N SER A 209 -13.57 -3.89 17.42
CA SER A 209 -12.17 -3.63 17.08
C SER A 209 -11.93 -3.48 15.57
N THR A 210 -12.76 -4.12 14.74
CA THR A 210 -12.75 -3.90 13.28
C THR A 210 -13.13 -2.47 12.89
N LYS A 211 -14.03 -1.81 13.65
CA LYS A 211 -14.38 -0.41 13.45
C LYS A 211 -13.28 0.54 13.93
N MET A 212 -12.50 0.13 14.93
CA MET A 212 -11.33 0.88 15.41
C MET A 212 -10.18 0.81 14.39
N LEU A 213 -9.94 -0.36 13.79
CA LEU A 213 -8.88 -0.58 12.82
C LEU A 213 -9.06 0.27 11.55
N LYS A 214 -10.27 0.46 11.07
CA LYS A 214 -10.55 1.17 9.81
C LYS A 214 -9.93 2.57 9.72
N PRO A 215 -10.19 3.52 10.65
CA PRO A 215 -9.57 4.85 10.61
C PRO A 215 -8.04 4.80 10.77
N ILE A 216 -7.50 3.78 11.44
CA ILE A 216 -6.05 3.60 11.57
C ILE A 216 -5.44 3.18 10.22
N MET A 217 -6.08 2.27 9.49
CA MET A 217 -5.66 1.92 8.14
C MET A 217 -5.77 3.12 7.17
N ASP A 218 -6.82 3.92 7.28
CA ASP A 218 -6.96 5.15 6.48
C ASP A 218 -5.81 6.14 6.78
N ASN A 219 -5.39 6.28 8.04
CA ASN A 219 -4.25 7.10 8.43
C ASN A 219 -2.93 6.54 7.93
N LEU A 220 -2.74 5.23 7.98
CA LEU A 220 -1.55 4.56 7.44
C LEU A 220 -1.37 4.91 5.95
N TYR A 221 -2.42 4.72 5.16
CA TYR A 221 -2.38 4.99 3.71
C TYR A 221 -2.24 6.49 3.39
N LYS A 222 -2.84 7.38 4.19
CA LYS A 222 -2.63 8.84 4.06
C LYS A 222 -1.19 9.26 4.35
N SER A 223 -0.48 8.49 5.15
CA SER A 223 0.92 8.71 5.49
C SER A 223 1.89 8.03 4.50
N ASP A 224 1.37 7.47 3.40
CA ASP A 224 2.12 6.77 2.35
C ASP A 224 2.90 5.53 2.85
N PHE A 225 2.40 4.87 3.90
CA PHE A 225 2.92 3.60 4.39
C PHE A 225 2.15 2.42 3.84
N LEU A 226 2.86 1.32 3.63
CA LEU A 226 2.29 0.02 3.27
C LEU A 226 2.78 -1.04 4.26
N ILE A 227 1.92 -2.00 4.57
CA ILE A 227 2.30 -3.15 5.38
C ILE A 227 2.97 -4.18 4.46
N ASN A 228 4.24 -4.53 4.76
CA ASN A 228 4.97 -5.54 3.99
C ASN A 228 4.65 -6.96 4.47
N ASN A 229 4.60 -7.16 5.78
CA ASN A 229 4.27 -8.45 6.39
C ASN A 229 3.75 -8.22 7.81
N LEU A 230 3.08 -9.25 8.34
CA LEU A 230 2.57 -9.29 9.69
C LEU A 230 2.88 -10.65 10.31
N ASP A 231 3.55 -10.65 11.46
CA ASP A 231 3.83 -11.84 12.25
C ASP A 231 3.19 -11.72 13.63
N ILE A 232 2.25 -12.61 13.95
CA ILE A 232 1.43 -12.56 15.15
C ILE A 232 1.76 -13.76 16.04
N ASN A 233 2.04 -13.50 17.32
CA ASN A 233 2.12 -14.50 18.35
C ASN A 233 0.88 -14.38 19.25
N LEU A 234 -0.03 -15.35 19.19
CA LEU A 234 -1.17 -15.44 20.11
C LEU A 234 -0.84 -16.42 21.22
N ILE A 235 -0.73 -15.92 22.45
CA ILE A 235 -0.33 -16.71 23.62
C ILE A 235 -1.58 -17.02 24.44
N CYS A 236 -1.98 -18.30 24.47
CA CYS A 236 -3.12 -18.77 25.24
C CYS A 236 -3.08 -20.30 25.38
N GLU A 237 -3.62 -20.85 26.47
CA GLU A 237 -3.79 -22.30 26.62
C GLU A 237 -4.94 -22.82 25.73
N GLN A 238 -6.05 -22.09 25.72
CA GLN A 238 -7.24 -22.38 24.93
C GLN A 238 -7.86 -21.08 24.39
N PRO A 239 -8.61 -21.15 23.26
CA PRO A 239 -8.79 -22.29 22.37
C PRO A 239 -7.51 -22.62 21.58
N LYS A 240 -7.40 -23.85 21.06
CA LYS A 240 -6.27 -24.24 20.19
C LYS A 240 -6.26 -23.38 18.93
N VAL A 241 -5.27 -22.49 18.80
CA VAL A 241 -5.14 -21.51 17.70
C VAL A 241 -5.09 -22.19 16.34
N SER A 242 -4.45 -23.36 16.23
CA SER A 242 -4.33 -24.13 14.98
C SER A 242 -5.68 -24.40 14.30
N LYS A 243 -6.72 -24.69 15.08
CA LYS A 243 -8.08 -24.96 14.56
C LYS A 243 -8.74 -23.72 13.92
N HIS A 244 -8.30 -22.53 14.27
CA HIS A 244 -8.91 -21.27 13.84
C HIS A 244 -7.98 -20.41 13.00
N ARG A 245 -6.72 -20.88 12.81
CA ARG A 245 -5.64 -20.11 12.18
C ARG A 245 -6.02 -19.54 10.82
N GLU A 246 -6.51 -20.36 9.92
CA GLU A 246 -6.88 -19.92 8.57
C GLU A 246 -8.03 -18.89 8.58
N LYS A 247 -9.03 -19.12 9.41
CA LYS A 247 -10.18 -18.22 9.56
C LYS A 247 -9.74 -16.85 10.04
N ILE A 248 -8.82 -16.79 11.01
CA ILE A 248 -8.26 -15.55 11.55
C ILE A 248 -7.41 -14.83 10.48
N ILE A 249 -6.49 -15.55 9.80
CA ILE A 249 -5.66 -15.00 8.73
C ILE A 249 -6.53 -14.45 7.60
N ASN A 250 -7.57 -15.17 7.18
CA ASN A 250 -8.49 -14.73 6.14
C ASN A 250 -9.22 -13.43 6.52
N SER A 251 -9.62 -13.30 7.78
CA SER A 251 -10.27 -12.09 8.30
C SER A 251 -9.30 -10.91 8.29
N ILE A 252 -8.11 -11.07 8.86
CA ILE A 252 -7.09 -10.02 8.91
C ILE A 252 -6.70 -9.59 7.50
N SER A 253 -6.43 -10.54 6.59
CA SER A 253 -6.09 -10.28 5.19
C SER A 253 -7.10 -9.33 4.51
N LYS A 254 -8.40 -9.56 4.72
CA LYS A 254 -9.46 -8.72 4.20
C LYS A 254 -9.51 -7.33 4.86
N LEU A 255 -9.31 -7.28 6.19
CA LEU A 255 -9.40 -6.04 6.96
C LEU A 255 -8.29 -5.04 6.62
N ILE A 256 -7.08 -5.53 6.34
CA ILE A 256 -5.91 -4.67 6.06
C ILE A 256 -5.46 -4.73 4.59
N ASN A 257 -6.21 -5.42 3.73
CA ASN A 257 -5.89 -5.61 2.31
C ASN A 257 -4.46 -6.12 2.08
N LEU A 258 -4.05 -7.14 2.86
CA LEU A 258 -2.74 -7.77 2.78
C LEU A 258 -2.88 -9.23 2.32
N SER A 259 -1.98 -9.70 1.46
CA SER A 259 -1.99 -11.10 1.02
C SER A 259 -1.82 -12.06 2.21
N LYS A 260 -2.52 -13.19 2.21
CA LYS A 260 -2.40 -14.22 3.24
C LYS A 260 -0.98 -14.73 3.43
N HIS A 261 -0.19 -14.78 2.35
CA HIS A 261 1.21 -15.19 2.39
C HIS A 261 2.12 -14.22 3.15
N GLN A 262 1.66 -12.99 3.37
CA GLN A 262 2.34 -11.96 4.13
C GLN A 262 1.90 -11.94 5.61
N ILE A 263 0.97 -12.82 6.02
CA ILE A 263 0.46 -12.90 7.38
C ILE A 263 0.83 -14.26 7.97
N ASN A 264 1.57 -14.24 9.06
CA ASN A 264 1.82 -15.41 9.86
C ASN A 264 1.13 -15.28 11.22
N LEU A 265 0.48 -16.37 11.68
CA LEU A 265 -0.13 -16.46 13.00
C LEU A 265 0.38 -17.71 13.71
N LYS A 266 1.06 -17.52 14.83
CA LYS A 266 1.60 -18.58 15.69
C LYS A 266 0.81 -18.62 16.99
N GLY A 267 0.31 -19.79 17.37
CA GLY A 267 -0.23 -20.07 18.71
C GLY A 267 0.87 -20.59 19.63
N LYS A 268 0.94 -20.07 20.84
CA LYS A 268 1.87 -20.52 21.89
C LYS A 268 1.11 -20.79 23.17
N THR A 269 1.47 -21.86 23.87
CA THR A 269 1.10 -22.10 25.26
C THR A 269 2.17 -21.53 26.18
N VAL A 270 1.87 -21.36 27.43
CA VAL A 270 2.83 -21.00 28.49
C VAL A 270 3.08 -22.16 29.44
N GLU A 271 2.79 -23.39 29.01
CA GLU A 271 2.99 -24.63 29.79
C GLU A 271 2.32 -24.55 31.17
N LYS A 272 1.13 -23.98 31.24
CA LYS A 272 0.34 -23.72 32.48
C LYS A 272 1.01 -22.78 33.48
N LEU A 273 2.06 -22.06 33.09
CA LEU A 273 2.75 -21.10 33.96
C LEU A 273 2.05 -19.75 34.00
N GLY A 274 2.19 -19.06 35.14
CA GLY A 274 1.73 -17.69 35.32
C GLY A 274 0.19 -17.51 35.22
N LEU A 275 -0.22 -16.26 34.96
CA LEU A 275 -1.63 -15.91 34.86
C LEU A 275 -2.29 -16.50 33.61
N ILE A 276 -1.59 -16.49 32.48
CA ILE A 276 -2.10 -17.03 31.20
C ILE A 276 -2.31 -18.54 31.33
N GLY A 277 -1.36 -19.25 31.95
CA GLY A 277 -1.47 -20.69 32.13
C GLY A 277 -2.58 -21.12 33.07
N LYS A 278 -2.99 -20.22 33.98
CA LYS A 278 -4.16 -20.41 34.88
C LYS A 278 -5.46 -19.97 34.25
N GLU A 279 -5.46 -19.54 32.98
CA GLU A 279 -6.62 -19.04 32.23
C GLU A 279 -7.34 -17.87 32.94
N LYS A 280 -6.58 -17.04 33.68
CA LYS A 280 -7.10 -15.92 34.49
C LYS A 280 -6.97 -14.58 33.77
#